data_30560b05cb5bda181f2378c8c384ffa8
#
_entry.id   30560b05cb5bda181f2378c8c384ffa8
#
_cell.length_a   1.000
_cell.length_b   1.000
_cell.length_c   1.000
_cell.angle_alpha   90.00
_cell.angle_beta   90.00
_cell.angle_gamma   90.00
#
_symmetry.space_group_name_H-M   'P 1'
#
loop_
_entity.id
_entity.type
_entity.pdbx_description
1 polymer ?
#
loop_
_entity_poly.entity_id
_entity_poly.type
_entity_poly.pdbx_seq_one_letter_code
_entity_poly.pdbx_strand_id
1 'polypeptide(L)'
;MIAPMIPASLSFRGRAARAFAAALSACTLIAAAQPAPPADSQAGDTPADDASPGGAQPAPARLQPNTMAARVAACTACHGAGGRAGPDGYYPRLAGKPQAYLFEQLLNFRDGRRSYRPMQYLLAGLPDDYLDEIAGYFAGEHLPYPAPAAATAPAAQREQGRRLVMEGDAARKLPACSACHGQALAGKAPAIPGLLGLPYDYLVSQIGAWRTGLRHAREPDCMAQVAERLTPDEIGAAAAWLSSQPVAQPYVPDPSDATPLPLECGSQSAALGGRR
;
A
#
# COMPACT_ATOMS: atom_id res chain seq x y z
N MET A 1 -26.89 62.90 15.23
CA MET A 1 -27.56 62.52 16.49
C MET A 1 -28.35 61.27 16.24
N ILE A 2 -27.95 60.16 16.81
CA ILE A 2 -28.71 59.03 17.33
C ILE A 2 -27.65 57.96 17.70
N ALA A 3 -27.63 57.67 18.97
CA ALA A 3 -26.65 56.83 19.63
C ALA A 3 -26.95 55.31 19.48
N PRO A 4 -26.00 54.43 19.82
CA PRO A 4 -26.10 53.00 19.63
C PRO A 4 -26.83 52.30 20.78
N MET A 5 -27.60 51.27 20.45
CA MET A 5 -28.16 50.34 21.44
C MET A 5 -27.33 49.03 21.46
N ILE A 6 -26.85 48.71 22.65
CA ILE A 6 -26.28 47.42 23.03
C ILE A 6 -27.41 46.55 23.61
N PRO A 7 -27.53 45.28 23.35
CA PRO A 7 -28.18 44.37 24.29
C PRO A 7 -27.25 43.29 24.82
N ALA A 8 -27.13 43.32 26.08
CA ALA A 8 -27.35 42.35 27.16
C ALA A 8 -26.79 40.90 26.95
N SER A 9 -25.84 40.64 27.83
CA SER A 9 -25.29 39.34 28.23
C SER A 9 -26.33 38.41 28.85
N LEU A 10 -26.42 37.20 28.40
CA LEU A 10 -27.09 36.09 29.08
C LEU A 10 -26.05 35.12 29.63
N SER A 11 -25.84 35.20 30.95
CA SER A 11 -25.11 34.24 31.75
C SER A 11 -25.95 32.98 31.97
N PHE A 12 -25.49 31.83 31.55
CA PHE A 12 -26.06 30.55 31.98
C PHE A 12 -25.11 29.87 32.97
N ARG A 13 -25.44 30.01 34.24
CA ARG A 13 -24.91 29.17 35.32
C ARG A 13 -25.75 27.90 35.39
N GLY A 14 -25.12 26.73 35.24
CA GLY A 14 -25.74 25.45 35.47
C GLY A 14 -24.71 24.42 35.93
N ARG A 15 -24.52 24.39 37.28
CA ARG A 15 -23.79 23.31 37.96
C ARG A 15 -24.59 22.00 37.86
N ALA A 16 -23.98 20.91 37.41
CA ALA A 16 -24.39 19.56 37.81
C ALA A 16 -23.13 18.71 37.93
N ALA A 17 -22.61 18.62 39.13
CA ALA A 17 -21.68 17.60 39.56
C ALA A 17 -22.42 16.27 39.65
N ARG A 18 -22.03 15.26 38.91
CA ARG A 18 -22.41 13.85 39.16
C ARG A 18 -21.16 13.09 39.49
N ALA A 19 -21.11 12.69 40.76
CA ALA A 19 -20.16 11.75 41.32
C ALA A 19 -20.31 10.39 40.63
N PHE A 20 -19.23 9.86 40.05
CA PHE A 20 -19.13 8.46 39.65
C PHE A 20 -18.42 7.71 40.78
N ALA A 21 -19.18 6.84 41.44
CA ALA A 21 -18.69 5.91 42.43
C ALA A 21 -17.81 4.84 41.71
N ALA A 22 -16.59 4.69 42.15
CA ALA A 22 -15.68 3.65 41.77
C ALA A 22 -16.13 2.31 42.41
N ALA A 23 -16.60 1.37 41.63
CA ALA A 23 -16.77 -0.02 42.04
C ALA A 23 -15.47 -0.78 41.68
N LEU A 24 -14.63 -1.03 42.71
CA LEU A 24 -13.51 -1.97 42.63
C LEU A 24 -14.11 -3.40 42.67
N SER A 25 -14.14 -4.07 41.52
CA SER A 25 -14.34 -5.51 41.45
C SER A 25 -12.98 -6.20 41.53
N ALA A 26 -12.72 -6.84 42.66
CA ALA A 26 -11.60 -7.75 42.84
C ALA A 26 -11.85 -9.04 42.03
N CYS A 27 -11.11 -9.21 40.92
CA CYS A 27 -11.04 -10.49 40.20
C CYS A 27 -9.99 -11.38 40.88
N THR A 28 -10.47 -12.34 41.70
CA THR A 28 -9.66 -13.44 42.22
C THR A 28 -9.29 -14.37 41.08
N LEU A 29 -7.99 -14.45 40.78
CA LEU A 29 -7.42 -15.46 39.89
C LEU A 29 -7.46 -16.83 40.58
N ILE A 30 -8.37 -17.68 40.14
CA ILE A 30 -8.33 -19.12 40.46
C ILE A 30 -7.43 -19.78 39.39
N ALA A 31 -6.22 -20.14 39.78
CA ALA A 31 -5.32 -20.97 38.98
C ALA A 31 -5.87 -22.44 39.05
N ALA A 32 -6.52 -22.88 37.98
CA ALA A 32 -6.84 -24.28 37.78
C ALA A 32 -5.60 -25.02 37.27
N ALA A 33 -5.03 -25.86 38.12
CA ALA A 33 -3.99 -26.81 37.74
C ALA A 33 -4.60 -27.90 36.84
N GLN A 34 -4.10 -28.02 35.62
CA GLN A 34 -4.45 -29.13 34.72
C GLN A 34 -3.59 -30.35 35.08
N PRO A 35 -4.20 -31.56 35.25
CA PRO A 35 -3.43 -32.78 35.46
C PRO A 35 -2.79 -33.25 34.12
N ALA A 36 -1.54 -33.69 34.20
CA ALA A 36 -0.80 -34.30 33.11
C ALA A 36 -1.45 -35.64 32.69
N PRO A 37 -1.45 -35.97 31.39
CA PRO A 37 -1.93 -37.29 30.96
C PRO A 37 -0.91 -38.40 31.31
N PRO A 38 -1.39 -39.62 31.59
CA PRO A 38 -0.51 -40.75 31.92
C PRO A 38 0.19 -41.28 30.68
N ALA A 39 1.46 -41.66 30.87
CA ALA A 39 2.24 -42.40 29.88
C ALA A 39 1.74 -43.87 29.88
N ASP A 40 1.16 -44.30 28.76
CA ASP A 40 0.92 -45.71 28.51
C ASP A 40 1.81 -46.22 27.39
N SER A 41 2.70 -47.09 27.81
CA SER A 41 3.52 -47.95 26.96
C SER A 41 2.65 -49.13 26.51
N GLN A 42 2.40 -49.26 25.21
CA GLN A 42 2.09 -50.57 24.64
C GLN A 42 2.70 -50.73 23.26
N ALA A 43 3.69 -51.59 23.21
CA ALA A 43 4.16 -52.23 22.01
C ALA A 43 3.08 -53.20 21.49
N GLY A 44 2.76 -53.12 20.23
CA GLY A 44 1.88 -54.04 19.55
C GLY A 44 2.22 -54.03 18.04
N ASP A 45 3.03 -55.02 17.67
CA ASP A 45 3.27 -55.40 16.28
C ASP A 45 1.97 -55.85 15.64
N THR A 46 1.63 -55.29 14.48
CA THR A 46 0.97 -56.02 13.38
C THR A 46 1.17 -55.29 12.04
N PRO A 47 1.28 -56.04 10.95
CA PRO A 47 1.81 -55.51 9.71
C PRO A 47 0.74 -55.13 8.69
N ALA A 48 1.20 -54.30 7.76
CA ALA A 48 0.93 -54.24 6.32
C ALA A 48 -0.36 -53.56 5.83
N ASP A 49 -0.09 -52.68 4.88
CA ASP A 49 -0.79 -52.40 3.64
C ASP A 49 -2.07 -51.55 3.72
N ASP A 50 -1.90 -50.25 3.57
CA ASP A 50 -2.51 -49.53 2.45
C ASP A 50 -1.83 -48.16 2.27
N ALA A 51 -0.84 -48.08 1.40
CA ALA A 51 -0.17 -46.85 1.03
C ALA A 51 -1.01 -46.12 -0.01
N SER A 52 -1.96 -45.30 0.43
CA SER A 52 -2.43 -44.19 -0.44
C SER A 52 -1.28 -43.20 -0.62
N PRO A 53 -0.94 -42.79 -1.84
CA PRO A 53 0.07 -41.77 -2.05
C PRO A 53 -0.48 -40.42 -1.62
N GLY A 54 -0.34 -40.11 -0.33
CA GLY A 54 -0.52 -38.76 0.18
C GLY A 54 0.42 -37.83 -0.56
N GLY A 55 -0.16 -36.89 -1.33
CA GLY A 55 0.60 -35.89 -2.07
C GLY A 55 1.56 -35.18 -1.12
N ALA A 56 2.83 -35.51 -1.24
CA ALA A 56 3.89 -34.79 -0.53
C ALA A 56 3.81 -33.32 -0.93
N GLN A 57 3.42 -32.47 -0.01
CA GLN A 57 3.58 -31.04 -0.20
C GLN A 57 5.06 -30.79 -0.47
N PRO A 58 5.42 -30.08 -1.57
CA PRO A 58 6.81 -29.80 -1.83
C PRO A 58 7.38 -29.05 -0.63
N ALA A 59 8.47 -29.58 -0.06
CA ALA A 59 9.18 -28.91 1.00
C ALA A 59 9.50 -27.47 0.58
N PRO A 60 9.37 -26.48 1.46
CA PRO A 60 9.67 -25.11 1.12
C PRO A 60 11.09 -25.04 0.56
N ALA A 61 11.22 -24.50 -0.64
CA ALA A 61 12.51 -24.37 -1.31
C ALA A 61 13.49 -23.64 -0.35
N ARG A 62 14.57 -24.31 0.03
CA ARG A 62 15.61 -23.70 0.86
C ARG A 62 16.23 -22.56 0.08
N LEU A 63 16.14 -21.34 0.59
CA LEU A 63 16.80 -20.20 -0.01
C LEU A 63 18.31 -20.48 -0.08
N GLN A 64 18.88 -20.39 -1.28
CA GLN A 64 20.32 -20.53 -1.44
C GLN A 64 21.03 -19.33 -0.82
N PRO A 65 22.08 -19.55 -0.02
CA PRO A 65 22.87 -18.45 0.53
C PRO A 65 23.40 -17.55 -0.61
N ASN A 66 23.43 -16.24 -0.39
CA ASN A 66 23.91 -15.22 -1.34
C ASN A 66 23.10 -15.00 -2.64
N THR A 67 21.89 -15.54 -2.76
CA THR A 67 20.97 -15.12 -3.83
C THR A 67 20.20 -13.86 -3.44
N MET A 68 19.73 -13.08 -4.44
CA MET A 68 18.85 -11.94 -4.16
C MET A 68 17.59 -12.38 -3.43
N ALA A 69 17.02 -13.53 -3.78
CA ALA A 69 15.85 -14.09 -3.08
C ALA A 69 16.12 -14.27 -1.56
N ALA A 70 17.31 -14.73 -1.17
CA ALA A 70 17.67 -14.84 0.24
C ALA A 70 17.88 -13.47 0.89
N ARG A 71 18.52 -12.52 0.18
CA ARG A 71 18.77 -11.17 0.68
C ARG A 71 17.50 -10.38 0.92
N VAL A 72 16.47 -10.57 0.09
CA VAL A 72 15.18 -9.88 0.22
C VAL A 72 14.16 -10.63 1.09
N ALA A 73 14.57 -11.67 1.82
CA ALA A 73 13.68 -12.44 2.69
C ALA A 73 12.96 -11.57 3.74
N ALA A 74 13.67 -10.56 4.29
CA ALA A 74 13.06 -9.59 5.21
C ALA A 74 11.97 -8.74 4.54
N CYS A 75 12.09 -8.45 3.25
CA CYS A 75 11.08 -7.71 2.49
C CYS A 75 9.82 -8.57 2.25
N THR A 76 10.03 -9.83 1.85
CA THR A 76 8.94 -10.76 1.52
C THR A 76 8.13 -11.20 2.74
N ALA A 77 8.67 -11.07 3.96
CA ALA A 77 7.94 -11.32 5.21
C ALA A 77 6.68 -10.43 5.32
N CYS A 78 6.74 -9.19 4.86
CA CYS A 78 5.61 -8.26 4.85
C CYS A 78 4.98 -8.16 3.45
N HIS A 79 5.80 -8.08 2.39
CA HIS A 79 5.32 -7.88 1.02
C HIS A 79 4.88 -9.17 0.31
N GLY A 80 4.84 -10.29 1.02
CA GLY A 80 4.46 -11.59 0.49
C GLY A 80 5.54 -12.23 -0.39
N ALA A 81 5.41 -13.53 -0.65
CA ALA A 81 6.36 -14.30 -1.44
C ALA A 81 6.54 -13.67 -2.83
N GLY A 82 7.80 -13.41 -3.24
CA GLY A 82 8.15 -12.72 -4.47
C GLY A 82 7.61 -11.27 -4.56
N GLY A 83 7.17 -10.68 -3.46
CA GLY A 83 6.62 -9.33 -3.46
C GLY A 83 5.19 -9.21 -4.01
N ARG A 84 4.40 -10.29 -3.94
CA ARG A 84 3.01 -10.31 -4.48
C ARG A 84 1.99 -9.51 -3.68
N ALA A 85 2.32 -8.99 -2.52
CA ALA A 85 1.51 -8.45 -1.42
C ALA A 85 1.04 -9.54 -0.44
N GLY A 86 0.68 -9.13 0.78
CA GLY A 86 -0.02 -9.97 1.74
C GLY A 86 -1.52 -10.05 1.45
N PRO A 87 -2.23 -11.00 2.10
CA PRO A 87 -3.67 -11.17 1.89
C PRO A 87 -4.51 -10.04 2.48
N ASP A 88 -3.98 -9.30 3.43
CA ASP A 88 -4.65 -8.18 4.11
C ASP A 88 -4.66 -6.86 3.32
N GLY A 89 -3.91 -6.81 2.21
CA GLY A 89 -3.79 -5.62 1.38
C GLY A 89 -3.08 -4.42 2.03
N TYR A 90 -2.56 -4.57 3.26
CA TYR A 90 -1.87 -3.50 3.97
C TYR A 90 -0.50 -3.18 3.35
N TYR A 91 0.29 -4.22 3.10
CA TYR A 91 1.58 -4.08 2.44
C TYR A 91 1.43 -4.18 0.92
N PRO A 92 1.98 -3.20 0.16
CA PRO A 92 1.77 -3.18 -1.29
C PRO A 92 2.52 -4.29 -2.01
N ARG A 93 2.01 -4.65 -3.18
CA ARG A 93 2.72 -5.45 -4.17
C ARG A 93 3.95 -4.70 -4.67
N LEU A 94 5.09 -5.41 -4.72
CA LEU A 94 6.35 -4.95 -5.31
C LEU A 94 6.56 -5.56 -6.70
N ALA A 95 6.19 -6.84 -6.86
CA ALA A 95 6.40 -7.61 -8.08
C ALA A 95 5.88 -6.92 -9.34
N GLY A 96 6.73 -6.82 -10.36
CA GLY A 96 6.40 -6.29 -11.67
C GLY A 96 6.22 -4.78 -11.75
N LYS A 97 6.53 -4.03 -10.70
CA LYS A 97 6.55 -2.55 -10.80
C LYS A 97 7.83 -2.09 -11.49
N PRO A 98 7.82 -0.93 -12.19
CA PRO A 98 9.02 -0.42 -12.83
C PRO A 98 10.20 -0.29 -11.87
N GLN A 99 11.39 -0.75 -12.26
CA GLN A 99 12.59 -0.74 -11.40
C GLN A 99 12.89 0.67 -10.88
N ALA A 100 12.92 1.66 -11.76
CA ALA A 100 13.22 3.03 -11.34
C ALA A 100 12.19 3.59 -10.34
N TYR A 101 10.90 3.20 -10.46
CA TYR A 101 9.90 3.53 -9.45
C TYR A 101 10.21 2.88 -8.10
N LEU A 102 10.51 1.59 -8.08
CA LEU A 102 10.85 0.87 -6.85
C LEU A 102 12.09 1.48 -6.19
N PHE A 103 13.13 1.74 -6.96
CA PHE A 103 14.36 2.38 -6.49
C PHE A 103 14.08 3.75 -5.84
N GLU A 104 13.33 4.63 -6.52
CA GLU A 104 12.95 5.92 -5.95
C GLU A 104 12.11 5.77 -4.67
N GLN A 105 11.25 4.74 -4.57
CA GLN A 105 10.51 4.52 -3.32
C GLN A 105 11.42 4.08 -2.18
N LEU A 106 12.42 3.24 -2.43
CA LEU A 106 13.40 2.83 -1.43
C LEU A 106 14.22 4.04 -0.95
N LEU A 107 14.69 4.89 -1.87
CA LEU A 107 15.35 6.15 -1.53
C LEU A 107 14.43 7.09 -0.73
N ASN A 108 13.17 7.24 -1.15
CA ASN A 108 12.22 8.10 -0.46
C ASN A 108 11.96 7.67 0.98
N PHE A 109 11.90 6.37 1.26
CA PHE A 109 11.81 5.87 2.64
C PHE A 109 13.10 6.09 3.41
N ARG A 110 14.26 5.70 2.85
CA ARG A 110 15.55 5.84 3.51
C ARG A 110 15.84 7.31 3.89
N ASP A 111 15.59 8.22 2.96
CA ASP A 111 15.91 9.64 3.08
C ASP A 111 14.77 10.46 3.74
N GLY A 112 13.70 9.81 4.21
CA GLY A 112 12.62 10.43 4.98
C GLY A 112 11.57 11.19 4.17
N ARG A 113 11.64 11.21 2.82
CA ARG A 113 10.60 11.79 1.97
C ARG A 113 9.28 11.02 2.03
N ARG A 114 9.32 9.74 2.38
CA ARG A 114 8.15 8.91 2.62
C ARG A 114 8.23 8.32 4.02
N SER A 115 7.28 8.71 4.88
CA SER A 115 7.31 8.35 6.29
C SER A 115 6.60 7.01 6.52
N TYR A 116 7.38 5.99 6.91
CA TYR A 116 6.90 4.72 7.47
C TYR A 116 8.05 4.04 8.20
N ARG A 117 8.04 4.09 9.52
CA ARG A 117 9.17 3.68 10.36
C ARG A 117 9.74 2.30 10.05
N PRO A 118 8.95 1.23 9.85
CA PRO A 118 9.52 -0.09 9.54
C PRO A 118 10.37 -0.07 8.26
N MET A 119 9.90 0.60 7.19
CA MET A 119 10.68 0.72 5.95
C MET A 119 11.93 1.58 6.14
N GLN A 120 11.82 2.71 6.84
CA GLN A 120 12.97 3.57 7.14
C GLN A 120 14.05 2.80 7.91
N TYR A 121 13.66 1.99 8.90
CA TYR A 121 14.59 1.17 9.67
C TYR A 121 15.27 0.10 8.83
N LEU A 122 14.52 -0.63 8.00
CA LEU A 122 15.06 -1.68 7.14
C LEU A 122 16.04 -1.16 6.09
N LEU A 123 15.88 0.10 5.65
CA LEU A 123 16.68 0.69 4.57
C LEU A 123 17.81 1.59 5.10
N ALA A 124 17.85 1.85 6.41
CA ALA A 124 18.87 2.70 7.01
C ALA A 124 20.27 2.17 6.71
N GLY A 125 21.12 3.00 6.13
CA GLY A 125 22.51 2.67 5.83
C GLY A 125 22.72 1.77 4.61
N LEU A 126 21.69 1.37 3.87
CA LEU A 126 21.85 0.63 2.63
C LEU A 126 22.31 1.58 1.51
N PRO A 127 23.36 1.23 0.74
CA PRO A 127 23.86 2.04 -0.36
C PRO A 127 22.94 1.98 -1.59
N ASP A 128 23.04 2.98 -2.45
CA ASP A 128 22.16 3.15 -3.60
C ASP A 128 22.21 1.99 -4.60
N ASP A 129 23.39 1.44 -4.85
CA ASP A 129 23.60 0.30 -5.73
C ASP A 129 22.86 -0.94 -5.23
N TYR A 130 22.89 -1.20 -3.93
CA TYR A 130 22.16 -2.32 -3.34
C TYR A 130 20.63 -2.09 -3.37
N LEU A 131 20.17 -0.86 -3.18
CA LEU A 131 18.76 -0.51 -3.34
C LEU A 131 18.29 -0.69 -4.79
N ASP A 132 19.14 -0.40 -5.78
CA ASP A 132 18.83 -0.64 -7.20
C ASP A 132 18.78 -2.14 -7.53
N GLU A 133 19.68 -2.97 -6.94
CA GLU A 133 19.62 -4.44 -7.05
C GLU A 133 18.29 -4.99 -6.48
N ILE A 134 17.87 -4.51 -5.31
CA ILE A 134 16.57 -4.90 -4.70
C ILE A 134 15.41 -4.49 -5.62
N ALA A 135 15.44 -3.28 -6.14
CA ALA A 135 14.42 -2.78 -7.06
C ALA A 135 14.34 -3.62 -8.35
N GLY A 136 15.51 -3.96 -8.93
CA GLY A 136 15.62 -4.82 -10.12
C GLY A 136 15.06 -6.22 -9.87
N TYR A 137 15.37 -6.81 -8.72
CA TYR A 137 14.83 -8.13 -8.36
C TYR A 137 13.29 -8.13 -8.38
N PHE A 138 12.64 -7.21 -7.66
CA PHE A 138 11.18 -7.18 -7.62
C PHE A 138 10.54 -6.73 -8.95
N ALA A 139 11.20 -5.90 -9.72
CA ALA A 139 10.74 -5.51 -11.06
C ALA A 139 10.70 -6.72 -12.01
N GLY A 140 11.64 -7.67 -11.86
CA GLY A 140 11.70 -8.91 -12.64
C GLY A 140 10.71 -10.00 -12.20
N GLU A 141 10.02 -9.83 -11.06
CA GLU A 141 9.05 -10.80 -10.57
C GLU A 141 7.70 -10.66 -11.31
N HIS A 142 7.39 -11.58 -12.21
CA HIS A 142 6.16 -11.57 -13.02
C HIS A 142 5.09 -12.51 -12.44
N LEU A 143 4.56 -12.17 -11.29
CA LEU A 143 3.54 -12.96 -10.60
C LEU A 143 2.12 -12.54 -11.04
N PRO A 144 1.16 -13.48 -11.17
CA PRO A 144 -0.22 -13.13 -11.49
C PRO A 144 -0.82 -12.20 -10.42
N TYR A 145 -1.73 -11.33 -10.85
CA TYR A 145 -2.54 -10.54 -9.93
C TYR A 145 -3.73 -11.37 -9.45
N PRO A 146 -4.17 -11.19 -8.20
CA PRO A 146 -5.43 -11.77 -7.75
C PRO A 146 -6.61 -11.13 -8.51
N ALA A 147 -7.76 -11.80 -8.46
CA ALA A 147 -9.00 -11.18 -8.92
C ALA A 147 -9.25 -9.88 -8.13
N PRO A 148 -9.87 -8.85 -8.78
CA PRO A 148 -10.19 -7.61 -8.08
C PRO A 148 -11.16 -7.88 -6.92
N ALA A 149 -11.09 -7.05 -5.88
CA ALA A 149 -12.04 -7.09 -4.79
C ALA A 149 -13.46 -6.81 -5.30
N ALA A 150 -14.46 -7.41 -4.67
CA ALA A 150 -15.85 -7.10 -4.98
C ALA A 150 -16.12 -5.61 -4.78
N ALA A 151 -16.80 -5.00 -5.75
CA ALA A 151 -17.15 -3.58 -5.70
C ALA A 151 -18.23 -3.34 -4.64
N THR A 152 -17.87 -2.86 -3.47
CA THR A 152 -18.78 -2.56 -2.36
C THR A 152 -19.32 -1.13 -2.38
N ALA A 153 -18.61 -0.19 -3.04
CA ALA A 153 -19.02 1.19 -3.12
C ALA A 153 -20.25 1.38 -4.03
N PRO A 154 -21.13 2.37 -3.76
CA PRO A 154 -22.27 2.72 -4.62
C PRO A 154 -21.85 2.97 -6.07
N ALA A 155 -22.73 2.62 -7.02
CA ALA A 155 -22.44 2.78 -8.45
C ALA A 155 -22.13 4.25 -8.83
N ALA A 156 -22.84 5.21 -8.24
CA ALA A 156 -22.61 6.64 -8.48
C ALA A 156 -21.20 7.08 -8.02
N GLN A 157 -20.73 6.58 -6.89
CA GLN A 157 -19.38 6.86 -6.39
C GLN A 157 -18.32 6.25 -7.32
N ARG A 158 -18.52 5.01 -7.76
CA ARG A 158 -17.57 4.37 -8.69
C ARG A 158 -17.55 5.10 -10.05
N GLU A 159 -18.69 5.57 -10.53
CA GLU A 159 -18.74 6.35 -11.78
C GLU A 159 -18.05 7.72 -11.63
N GLN A 160 -18.19 8.38 -10.49
CA GLN A 160 -17.39 9.57 -10.17
C GLN A 160 -15.90 9.26 -10.20
N GLY A 161 -15.48 8.14 -9.57
CA GLY A 161 -14.09 7.67 -9.59
C GLY A 161 -13.61 7.39 -11.01
N ARG A 162 -14.41 6.72 -11.85
CA ARG A 162 -14.07 6.47 -13.24
C ARG A 162 -13.79 7.77 -14.00
N ARG A 163 -14.68 8.76 -13.89
CA ARG A 163 -14.49 10.05 -14.57
C ARG A 163 -13.20 10.74 -14.11
N LEU A 164 -12.93 10.81 -12.80
CA LEU A 164 -11.70 11.41 -12.31
C LEU A 164 -10.46 10.69 -12.82
N VAL A 165 -10.49 9.35 -12.82
CA VAL A 165 -9.34 8.54 -13.24
C VAL A 165 -9.09 8.60 -14.73
N MET A 166 -10.14 8.59 -15.55
CA MET A 166 -10.02 8.49 -17.01
C MET A 166 -10.12 9.85 -17.74
N GLU A 167 -10.74 10.84 -17.12
CA GLU A 167 -11.04 12.13 -17.76
C GLU A 167 -10.44 13.33 -17.01
N GLY A 168 -10.25 13.19 -15.68
CA GLY A 168 -9.78 14.29 -14.82
C GLY A 168 -10.81 15.40 -14.64
N ASP A 169 -10.31 16.61 -14.35
CA ASP A 169 -11.12 17.83 -14.24
C ASP A 169 -10.31 19.04 -14.73
N ALA A 170 -10.52 19.41 -15.99
CA ALA A 170 -9.78 20.49 -16.63
C ALA A 170 -10.02 21.86 -15.96
N ALA A 171 -11.23 22.10 -15.42
CA ALA A 171 -11.54 23.36 -14.74
C ALA A 171 -10.69 23.59 -13.50
N ARG A 172 -10.31 22.51 -12.81
CA ARG A 172 -9.43 22.53 -11.63
C ARG A 172 -7.97 22.21 -11.98
N LYS A 173 -7.62 22.10 -13.25
CA LYS A 173 -6.29 21.68 -13.71
C LYS A 173 -5.87 20.33 -13.11
N LEU A 174 -6.83 19.44 -12.88
CA LEU A 174 -6.61 18.07 -12.41
C LEU A 174 -6.51 17.14 -13.62
N PRO A 175 -5.32 16.64 -13.98
CA PRO A 175 -5.19 15.71 -15.09
C PRO A 175 -5.85 14.37 -14.76
N ALA A 176 -6.28 13.64 -15.78
CA ALA A 176 -6.67 12.25 -15.62
C ALA A 176 -5.51 11.42 -15.09
N CYS A 177 -5.78 10.47 -14.21
CA CYS A 177 -4.73 9.55 -13.72
C CYS A 177 -4.12 8.76 -14.89
N SER A 178 -4.96 8.36 -15.86
CA SER A 178 -4.52 7.65 -17.08
C SER A 178 -3.55 8.45 -17.94
N ALA A 179 -3.58 9.77 -17.89
CA ALA A 179 -2.67 10.62 -18.67
C ALA A 179 -1.19 10.47 -18.26
N CYS A 180 -0.94 10.07 -16.99
CA CYS A 180 0.41 9.82 -16.49
C CYS A 180 0.65 8.33 -16.24
N HIS A 181 -0.34 7.62 -15.66
CA HIS A 181 -0.18 6.23 -15.25
C HIS A 181 -0.49 5.19 -16.35
N GLY A 182 -0.57 5.66 -17.61
CA GLY A 182 -0.85 4.84 -18.80
C GLY A 182 -2.35 4.64 -19.06
N GLN A 183 -2.72 4.49 -20.32
CA GLN A 183 -4.14 4.35 -20.71
C GLN A 183 -4.78 3.09 -20.10
N ALA A 184 -4.02 2.02 -19.96
CA ALA A 184 -4.43 0.81 -19.27
C ALA A 184 -4.20 0.87 -17.75
N LEU A 185 -3.74 2.01 -17.20
CA LEU A 185 -3.39 2.20 -15.79
C LEU A 185 -2.36 1.17 -15.28
N ALA A 186 -1.60 0.59 -16.19
CA ALA A 186 -0.52 -0.36 -15.89
C ALA A 186 0.81 0.32 -15.53
N GLY A 187 0.85 1.64 -15.58
CA GLY A 187 2.06 2.45 -15.39
C GLY A 187 2.71 2.84 -16.70
N LYS A 188 3.80 3.62 -16.59
CA LYS A 188 4.60 4.07 -17.73
C LYS A 188 6.09 4.00 -17.36
N ALA A 189 6.86 3.36 -18.21
CA ALA A 189 8.31 3.29 -18.01
C ALA A 189 8.95 4.70 -18.05
N PRO A 190 10.06 4.95 -17.34
CA PRO A 190 10.73 4.02 -16.45
C PRO A 190 10.24 4.07 -14.99
N ALA A 191 9.51 5.11 -14.54
CA ALA A 191 9.31 5.39 -13.12
C ALA A 191 7.87 5.64 -12.68
N ILE A 192 6.88 5.52 -13.56
CA ILE A 192 5.47 5.72 -13.19
C ILE A 192 4.80 4.37 -12.94
N PRO A 193 4.30 4.12 -11.71
CA PRO A 193 3.70 2.83 -11.37
C PRO A 193 2.30 2.68 -11.94
N GLY A 194 1.85 1.44 -12.13
CA GLY A 194 0.45 1.16 -12.38
C GLY A 194 -0.41 1.31 -11.13
N LEU A 195 -1.69 1.58 -11.34
CA LEU A 195 -2.68 1.84 -10.30
C LEU A 195 -3.64 0.67 -10.08
N LEU A 196 -3.75 -0.26 -11.04
CA LEU A 196 -4.62 -1.43 -10.92
C LEU A 196 -4.03 -2.52 -10.02
N GLY A 197 -4.90 -3.34 -9.43
CA GLY A 197 -4.52 -4.41 -8.52
C GLY A 197 -4.03 -3.92 -7.15
N LEU A 198 -4.29 -2.65 -6.81
CA LEU A 198 -4.00 -2.08 -5.51
C LEU A 198 -5.28 -2.06 -4.65
N PRO A 199 -5.18 -2.41 -3.35
CA PRO A 199 -6.32 -2.35 -2.44
C PRO A 199 -6.85 -0.92 -2.23
N TYR A 200 -8.15 -0.81 -1.98
CA TYR A 200 -8.81 0.47 -1.72
C TYR A 200 -8.12 1.29 -0.63
N ASP A 201 -7.91 0.69 0.54
CA ASP A 201 -7.32 1.40 1.69
C ASP A 201 -5.88 1.83 1.42
N TYR A 202 -5.12 1.04 0.66
CA TYR A 202 -3.78 1.42 0.24
C TYR A 202 -3.81 2.65 -0.68
N LEU A 203 -4.71 2.70 -1.66
CA LEU A 203 -4.85 3.86 -2.56
C LEU A 203 -5.23 5.12 -1.79
N VAL A 204 -6.24 5.04 -0.91
CA VAL A 204 -6.68 6.16 -0.06
C VAL A 204 -5.53 6.63 0.83
N SER A 205 -4.84 5.72 1.50
CA SER A 205 -3.73 6.06 2.40
C SER A 205 -2.57 6.72 1.68
N GLN A 206 -2.23 6.27 0.46
CA GLN A 206 -1.10 6.82 -0.28
C GLN A 206 -1.39 8.24 -0.80
N ILE A 207 -2.58 8.49 -1.35
CA ILE A 207 -2.96 9.84 -1.78
C ILE A 207 -3.12 10.77 -0.57
N GLY A 208 -3.72 10.28 0.52
CA GLY A 208 -3.83 10.99 1.78
C GLY A 208 -2.47 11.35 2.40
N ALA A 209 -1.47 10.48 2.26
CA ALA A 209 -0.12 10.74 2.77
C ALA A 209 0.56 11.92 2.06
N TRP A 210 0.33 12.15 0.76
CA TRP A 210 0.79 13.37 0.09
C TRP A 210 0.09 14.62 0.65
N ARG A 211 -1.22 14.54 0.87
CA ARG A 211 -1.97 15.68 1.43
C ARG A 211 -1.54 16.07 2.84
N THR A 212 -1.08 15.12 3.63
CA THR A 212 -0.66 15.33 5.03
C THR A 212 0.85 15.53 5.19
N GLY A 213 1.61 15.56 4.09
CA GLY A 213 3.07 15.72 4.13
C GLY A 213 3.84 14.49 4.64
N LEU A 214 3.17 13.35 4.80
CA LEU A 214 3.84 12.08 5.18
C LEU A 214 4.52 11.40 4.00
N ARG A 215 4.21 11.84 2.78
CA ARG A 215 4.80 11.36 1.54
C ARG A 215 5.13 12.52 0.61
N HIS A 216 6.36 12.52 0.14
CA HIS A 216 6.88 13.40 -0.88
C HIS A 216 7.62 12.59 -1.94
N ALA A 217 7.75 13.15 -3.13
CA ALA A 217 8.63 12.65 -4.18
C ALA A 217 9.75 13.66 -4.45
N ARG A 218 10.59 13.40 -5.46
CA ARG A 218 11.56 14.42 -5.94
C ARG A 218 10.81 15.58 -6.57
N GLU A 219 11.29 16.77 -6.26
CA GLU A 219 10.74 18.01 -6.85
C GLU A 219 11.06 18.13 -8.35
N PRO A 220 10.12 18.63 -9.15
CA PRO A 220 8.74 18.96 -8.79
C PRO A 220 7.91 17.72 -8.47
N ASP A 221 7.23 17.72 -7.30
CA ASP A 221 6.36 16.61 -6.88
C ASP A 221 4.99 16.71 -7.55
N CYS A 222 4.86 16.05 -8.70
CA CYS A 222 3.62 16.05 -9.47
C CYS A 222 2.44 15.38 -8.73
N MET A 223 2.70 14.35 -7.91
CA MET A 223 1.62 13.68 -7.16
C MET A 223 1.13 14.50 -5.97
N ALA A 224 1.98 15.31 -5.33
CA ALA A 224 1.56 16.28 -4.34
C ALA A 224 0.57 17.27 -4.96
N GLN A 225 0.89 17.83 -6.14
CA GLN A 225 0.01 18.74 -6.86
C GLN A 225 -1.35 18.11 -7.22
N VAL A 226 -1.37 16.83 -7.61
CA VAL A 226 -2.61 16.08 -7.88
C VAL A 226 -3.39 15.88 -6.59
N ALA A 227 -2.73 15.43 -5.52
CA ALA A 227 -3.38 15.13 -4.24
C ALA A 227 -4.01 16.36 -3.58
N GLU A 228 -3.40 17.53 -3.71
CA GLU A 228 -3.94 18.81 -3.22
C GLU A 228 -5.26 19.21 -3.90
N ARG A 229 -5.43 18.84 -5.18
CA ARG A 229 -6.63 19.18 -5.96
C ARG A 229 -7.79 18.22 -5.75
N LEU A 230 -7.58 17.08 -5.09
CA LEU A 230 -8.61 16.08 -4.80
C LEU A 230 -9.22 16.32 -3.41
N THR A 231 -10.53 16.21 -3.30
CA THR A 231 -11.22 16.13 -2.01
C THR A 231 -11.09 14.71 -1.42
N PRO A 232 -11.31 14.52 -0.10
CA PRO A 232 -11.36 13.18 0.50
C PRO A 232 -12.36 12.24 -0.17
N ASP A 233 -13.54 12.73 -0.52
CA ASP A 233 -14.59 11.95 -1.19
C ASP A 233 -14.17 11.53 -2.60
N GLU A 234 -13.48 12.38 -3.34
CA GLU A 234 -12.93 12.08 -4.66
C GLU A 234 -11.79 11.06 -4.60
N ILE A 235 -10.94 11.14 -3.58
CA ILE A 235 -9.92 10.11 -3.31
C ILE A 235 -10.59 8.76 -3.07
N GLY A 236 -11.64 8.73 -2.24
CA GLY A 236 -12.43 7.53 -1.99
C GLY A 236 -13.12 7.00 -3.27
N ALA A 237 -13.66 7.88 -4.09
CA ALA A 237 -14.31 7.51 -5.36
C ALA A 237 -13.29 6.91 -6.35
N ALA A 238 -12.15 7.56 -6.54
CA ALA A 238 -11.08 7.06 -7.42
C ALA A 238 -10.55 5.71 -6.93
N ALA A 239 -10.29 5.55 -5.63
CA ALA A 239 -9.83 4.31 -5.02
C ALA A 239 -10.85 3.18 -5.18
N ALA A 240 -12.15 3.47 -5.00
CA ALA A 240 -13.25 2.51 -5.15
C ALA A 240 -13.36 1.98 -6.58
N TRP A 241 -13.18 2.86 -7.55
CA TRP A 241 -13.18 2.43 -8.95
C TRP A 241 -11.92 1.64 -9.29
N LEU A 242 -10.73 2.15 -8.98
CA LEU A 242 -9.44 1.51 -9.30
C LEU A 242 -9.31 0.11 -8.70
N SER A 243 -9.67 -0.07 -7.42
CA SER A 243 -9.55 -1.36 -6.73
C SER A 243 -10.51 -2.42 -7.25
N SER A 244 -11.59 -2.02 -7.93
CA SER A 244 -12.57 -2.92 -8.54
C SER A 244 -12.27 -3.31 -9.98
N GLN A 245 -11.22 -2.74 -10.60
CA GLN A 245 -10.90 -3.03 -11.99
C GLN A 245 -10.02 -4.29 -12.12
N PRO A 246 -10.27 -5.14 -13.12
CA PRO A 246 -9.39 -6.26 -13.42
C PRO A 246 -8.04 -5.77 -13.93
N VAL A 247 -7.00 -6.51 -13.61
CA VAL A 247 -5.65 -6.27 -14.14
C VAL A 247 -5.46 -7.11 -15.41
N ALA A 248 -5.15 -6.45 -16.51
CA ALA A 248 -4.82 -7.15 -17.76
C ALA A 248 -3.59 -8.03 -17.59
N GLN A 249 -3.59 -9.17 -18.26
CA GLN A 249 -2.45 -10.09 -18.30
C GLN A 249 -1.98 -10.25 -19.77
N PRO A 250 -0.68 -10.12 -20.05
CA PRO A 250 0.39 -9.76 -19.12
C PRO A 250 0.28 -8.30 -18.65
N TYR A 251 0.70 -8.05 -17.41
CA TYR A 251 0.79 -6.68 -16.88
C TYR A 251 2.08 -6.04 -17.39
N VAL A 252 1.95 -5.11 -18.32
CA VAL A 252 3.09 -4.41 -18.94
C VAL A 252 2.85 -2.91 -18.85
N PRO A 253 3.75 -2.15 -18.20
CA PRO A 253 3.71 -0.70 -18.25
C PRO A 253 3.85 -0.18 -19.68
N ASP A 254 3.20 0.94 -19.98
CA ASP A 254 3.38 1.62 -21.27
C ASP A 254 4.87 1.98 -21.46
N PRO A 255 5.40 1.88 -22.68
CA PRO A 255 6.77 2.26 -22.95
C PRO A 255 7.00 3.75 -22.65
N SER A 256 8.25 4.10 -22.38
CA SER A 256 8.67 5.50 -22.34
C SER A 256 8.56 6.08 -23.75
N ASP A 257 7.62 7.01 -23.92
CA ASP A 257 7.49 7.78 -25.17
C ASP A 257 7.90 9.25 -24.94
N ALA A 258 8.01 10.00 -26.02
CA ALA A 258 8.35 11.42 -26.00
C ALA A 258 7.15 12.32 -25.64
N THR A 259 5.97 11.77 -25.35
CA THR A 259 4.78 12.55 -25.01
C THR A 259 5.01 13.24 -23.66
N PRO A 260 4.99 14.58 -23.59
CA PRO A 260 5.14 15.28 -22.33
C PRO A 260 4.02 14.90 -21.35
N LEU A 261 4.40 14.75 -20.09
CA LEU A 261 3.41 14.57 -19.02
C LEU A 261 2.65 15.88 -18.80
N PRO A 262 1.39 15.83 -18.36
CA PRO A 262 0.59 17.03 -18.04
C PRO A 262 1.20 17.91 -16.94
N LEU A 263 2.05 17.31 -16.11
CA LEU A 263 2.78 17.95 -15.01
C LEU A 263 4.24 17.52 -15.06
N GLU A 264 5.15 18.42 -14.67
CA GLU A 264 6.54 18.07 -14.45
C GLU A 264 6.68 17.18 -13.23
N CYS A 265 7.44 16.07 -13.37
CA CYS A 265 7.68 15.09 -12.32
C CYS A 265 9.18 14.88 -12.14
N GLY A 266 9.75 15.33 -11.03
CA GLY A 266 11.17 15.20 -10.73
C GLY A 266 11.65 13.75 -10.67
N SER A 267 10.84 12.84 -10.16
CA SER A 267 11.18 11.41 -10.14
C SER A 267 11.25 10.78 -11.53
N GLN A 268 10.42 11.21 -12.48
CA GLN A 268 10.48 10.73 -13.86
C GLN A 268 11.72 11.30 -14.59
N SER A 269 12.00 12.58 -14.42
CA SER A 269 13.16 13.23 -15.00
C SER A 269 14.46 12.62 -14.48
N ALA A 270 14.56 12.34 -13.18
CA ALA A 270 15.70 11.67 -12.56
C ALA A 270 15.92 10.26 -13.13
N ALA A 271 14.85 9.49 -13.34
CA ALA A 271 14.93 8.15 -13.90
C ALA A 271 15.38 8.13 -15.38
N LEU A 272 15.04 9.16 -16.14
CA LEU A 272 15.48 9.32 -17.54
C LEU A 272 16.93 9.84 -17.65
N GLY A 273 17.37 10.68 -16.70
CA GLY A 273 18.69 11.30 -16.68
C GLY A 273 19.79 10.53 -15.94
N GLY A 274 19.41 9.64 -15.02
CA GLY A 274 20.32 9.00 -14.07
C GLY A 274 21.06 7.74 -14.53
N ARG A 275 20.91 7.32 -15.78
CA ARG A 275 21.65 6.18 -16.37
C ARG A 275 22.71 6.68 -17.36
N ARG A 276 23.58 7.57 -16.90
CA ARG A 276 24.81 7.89 -17.64
C ARG A 276 26.01 7.38 -16.87
#